data_80d672d3274dccdac2212777379ccc2d
#
_entry.id   80d672d3274dccdac2212777379ccc2d
#
_cell.length_a   1.000
_cell.length_b   1.000
_cell.length_c   1.000
_cell.angle_alpha   90.00
_cell.angle_beta   90.00
_cell.angle_gamma   90.00
#
_symmetry.space_group_name_H-M   'P 1'
#
loop_
_entity.id
_entity.type
_entity.pdbx_description
1 polymer ?
#
loop_
_entity_poly.entity_id
_entity_poly.type
_entity_poly.pdbx_seq_one_letter_code
_entity_poly.pdbx_strand_id
1 'polypeptide(L)'
;FNVLNHIIWAKPSGRWNGCNKESLRAYFPATERILFAEHYQGPYQPKNDGYAAKERELKQHVMAPLISYFRDARESLGITSKQIAEATGKKNMVSHWFGTCQWQLPNEADYRKLQALFACVAEEKHQRGELATPHQQLVSTYSELNRQYASLLEEYKSLRRYFSVSAAVPYTDVWTHKPVQYYPGKHPCEKPADMLRQIISASSRPGDVVADFFMGSGATIK
;
A
#
# COMPACT_ATOMS: atom_id res chain seq x y z
N PHE A 1 13.00 -13.87 3.55
CA PHE A 1 11.62 -13.75 3.06
C PHE A 1 10.65 -13.59 4.23
N ASN A 2 9.70 -12.69 4.09
CA ASN A 2 8.56 -12.57 5.01
C ASN A 2 7.37 -13.28 4.39
N VAL A 3 6.90 -14.36 5.02
CA VAL A 3 5.70 -15.06 4.56
C VAL A 3 4.47 -14.26 4.98
N LEU A 4 3.70 -13.81 4.00
CA LEU A 4 2.49 -13.03 4.21
C LEU A 4 1.27 -13.92 4.39
N ASN A 5 1.16 -14.95 3.55
CA ASN A 5 0.06 -15.90 3.60
C ASN A 5 0.52 -17.33 3.32
N HIS A 6 -0.12 -18.26 3.97
CA HIS A 6 -0.17 -19.67 3.61
C HIS A 6 -1.48 -19.94 2.89
N ILE A 7 -1.45 -19.93 1.56
CA ILE A 7 -2.64 -20.18 0.75
C ILE A 7 -2.83 -21.68 0.59
N ILE A 8 -4.03 -22.16 0.80
CA ILE A 8 -4.42 -23.55 0.65
C ILE A 8 -5.14 -23.72 -0.69
N TRP A 9 -4.50 -24.39 -1.63
CA TRP A 9 -5.19 -24.83 -2.82
C TRP A 9 -5.95 -26.13 -2.53
N ALA A 10 -7.25 -26.02 -2.33
CA ALA A 10 -8.17 -27.14 -2.16
C ALA A 10 -8.57 -27.70 -3.52
N LYS A 11 -8.20 -28.94 -3.80
CA LYS A 11 -8.50 -29.62 -5.07
C LYS A 11 -9.88 -30.25 -4.99
N PRO A 12 -10.85 -29.81 -5.81
CA PRO A 12 -12.21 -30.36 -5.77
C PRO A 12 -12.30 -31.80 -6.30
N SER A 13 -11.30 -32.27 -7.03
CA SER A 13 -11.20 -33.63 -7.56
C SER A 13 -9.74 -34.07 -7.64
N GLY A 14 -9.51 -35.37 -7.62
CA GLY A 14 -8.16 -35.93 -7.70
C GLY A 14 -8.17 -37.46 -7.59
N ARG A 15 -6.96 -38.01 -7.41
CA ARG A 15 -6.76 -39.47 -7.34
C ARG A 15 -7.54 -40.13 -6.21
N TRP A 16 -7.91 -39.40 -5.17
CA TRP A 16 -8.70 -39.94 -4.04
C TRP A 16 -10.12 -40.37 -4.45
N ASN A 17 -10.65 -39.88 -5.57
CA ASN A 17 -11.99 -40.28 -6.03
C ASN A 17 -12.06 -41.78 -6.43
N GLY A 18 -10.95 -42.34 -6.86
CA GLY A 18 -10.83 -43.73 -7.27
C GLY A 18 -10.00 -44.62 -6.33
N CYS A 19 -9.56 -44.10 -5.18
CA CYS A 19 -8.74 -44.89 -4.26
C CYS A 19 -9.60 -45.88 -3.46
N ASN A 20 -9.02 -47.04 -3.08
CA ASN A 20 -9.62 -47.94 -2.13
C ASN A 20 -9.58 -47.35 -0.73
N LYS A 21 -10.71 -46.87 -0.25
CA LYS A 21 -10.86 -46.19 1.03
C LYS A 21 -10.52 -47.05 2.24
N GLU A 22 -10.80 -48.36 2.13
CA GLU A 22 -10.54 -49.33 3.21
C GLU A 22 -9.06 -49.55 3.46
N SER A 23 -8.21 -49.35 2.47
CA SER A 23 -6.77 -49.45 2.58
C SER A 23 -6.07 -48.23 3.16
N LEU A 24 -6.78 -47.11 3.33
CA LEU A 24 -6.20 -45.88 3.86
C LEU A 24 -5.85 -46.03 5.33
N ARG A 25 -4.70 -45.51 5.74
CA ARG A 25 -4.24 -45.41 7.14
C ARG A 25 -4.11 -43.96 7.61
N ALA A 26 -4.35 -42.99 6.70
CA ALA A 26 -4.43 -41.55 6.98
C ALA A 26 -5.35 -40.91 5.97
N TYR A 27 -5.73 -39.65 6.23
CA TYR A 27 -6.51 -38.85 5.27
C TYR A 27 -5.72 -38.66 3.97
N PHE A 28 -6.40 -38.79 2.82
CA PHE A 28 -5.79 -38.55 1.52
C PHE A 28 -5.52 -37.05 1.34
N PRO A 29 -4.29 -36.62 0.97
CA PRO A 29 -4.00 -35.21 0.80
C PRO A 29 -4.71 -34.62 -0.42
N ALA A 30 -5.72 -33.83 -0.17
CA ALA A 30 -6.53 -33.16 -1.20
C ALA A 30 -6.14 -31.68 -1.40
N THR A 31 -5.07 -31.24 -0.78
CA THR A 31 -4.62 -29.85 -0.82
C THR A 31 -3.15 -29.73 -1.20
N GLU A 32 -2.78 -28.58 -1.77
CA GLU A 32 -1.41 -28.10 -1.83
C GLU A 32 -1.32 -26.73 -1.15
N ARG A 33 -0.12 -26.36 -0.73
CA ARG A 33 0.14 -25.05 -0.10
C ARG A 33 0.93 -24.18 -1.04
N ILE A 34 0.53 -22.90 -1.13
CA ILE A 34 1.23 -21.85 -1.84
C ILE A 34 1.70 -20.86 -0.80
N LEU A 35 2.99 -20.54 -0.78
CA LEU A 35 3.53 -19.52 0.10
C LEU A 35 3.56 -18.19 -0.65
N PHE A 36 2.79 -17.23 -0.17
CA PHE A 36 2.89 -15.86 -0.62
C PHE A 36 3.84 -15.12 0.30
N ALA A 37 4.97 -14.73 -0.22
CA ALA A 37 6.03 -14.09 0.54
C ALA A 37 6.57 -12.87 -0.18
N GLU A 38 7.14 -11.95 0.58
CA GLU A 38 7.87 -10.81 0.05
C GLU A 38 9.34 -10.88 0.42
N HIS A 39 10.18 -10.32 -0.44
CA HIS A 39 11.58 -10.13 -0.15
C HIS A 39 11.82 -8.71 0.33
N TYR A 40 12.54 -8.58 1.46
CA TYR A 40 12.93 -7.30 2.00
C TYR A 40 14.22 -6.81 1.35
N GLN A 41 14.16 -6.20 0.19
CA GLN A 41 15.28 -5.44 -0.36
C GLN A 41 14.78 -4.09 -0.84
N GLY A 42 15.12 -3.06 -0.08
CA GLY A 42 14.87 -1.67 -0.39
C GLY A 42 15.48 -0.78 0.68
N PRO A 43 15.61 0.52 0.43
CA PRO A 43 16.11 1.48 1.41
C PRO A 43 15.25 1.55 2.68
N TYR A 44 14.06 0.96 2.64
CA TYR A 44 13.10 0.92 3.75
C TYR A 44 13.02 -0.49 4.33
N GLN A 45 13.91 -0.80 5.25
CA GLN A 45 13.90 -2.05 6.01
C GLN A 45 13.38 -1.79 7.43
N PRO A 46 12.08 -1.89 7.71
CA PRO A 46 11.61 -1.94 9.07
C PRO A 46 12.02 -3.28 9.67
N LYS A 47 12.80 -3.22 10.70
CA LYS A 47 13.17 -4.40 11.48
C LYS A 47 11.91 -4.94 12.15
N ASN A 48 11.47 -6.12 11.77
CA ASN A 48 10.40 -6.90 12.38
C ASN A 48 8.97 -6.31 12.40
N ASP A 49 8.72 -5.20 11.72
CA ASP A 49 7.38 -4.63 11.67
C ASP A 49 6.53 -5.23 10.54
N GLY A 50 5.24 -5.38 10.80
CA GLY A 50 4.28 -5.87 9.82
C GLY A 50 4.13 -4.92 8.61
N TYR A 51 3.49 -5.41 7.54
CA TYR A 51 3.29 -4.68 6.28
C TYR A 51 2.67 -3.28 6.48
N ALA A 52 1.70 -3.14 7.41
CA ALA A 52 1.06 -1.85 7.68
C ALA A 52 2.01 -0.79 8.28
N ALA A 53 3.02 -1.20 9.04
CA ALA A 53 4.05 -0.30 9.55
C ALA A 53 4.97 0.18 8.42
N LYS A 54 5.39 -0.72 7.54
CA LYS A 54 6.21 -0.42 6.36
C LYS A 54 5.50 0.52 5.39
N GLU A 55 4.23 0.28 5.14
CA GLU A 55 3.42 1.13 4.26
C GLU A 55 3.29 2.55 4.82
N ARG A 56 3.14 2.68 6.14
CA ARG A 56 3.13 3.98 6.82
C ARG A 56 4.47 4.69 6.72
N GLU A 57 5.57 3.98 6.98
CA GLU A 57 6.91 4.52 6.89
C GLU A 57 7.24 4.99 5.47
N LEU A 58 6.94 4.17 4.46
CA LEU A 58 7.10 4.53 3.06
C LEU A 58 6.29 5.78 2.72
N LYS A 59 5.02 5.84 3.14
CA LYS A 59 4.16 7.00 2.90
C LYS A 59 4.73 8.26 3.57
N GLN A 60 5.20 8.17 4.81
CA GLN A 60 5.82 9.28 5.52
C GLN A 60 7.07 9.78 4.80
N HIS A 61 7.89 8.86 4.31
CA HIS A 61 9.10 9.21 3.59
C HIS A 61 8.80 9.91 2.27
N VAL A 62 7.96 9.32 1.43
CA VAL A 62 7.61 9.90 0.12
C VAL A 62 6.92 11.25 0.27
N MET A 63 6.03 11.38 1.27
CA MET A 63 5.31 12.64 1.53
C MET A 63 6.09 13.64 2.38
N ALA A 64 7.31 13.33 2.79
CA ALA A 64 8.14 14.18 3.66
C ALA A 64 8.22 15.65 3.22
N PRO A 65 8.40 15.99 1.92
CA PRO A 65 8.48 17.37 1.48
C PRO A 65 7.22 18.19 1.83
N LEU A 66 6.03 17.59 1.62
CA LEU A 66 4.77 18.25 1.97
C LEU A 66 4.53 18.26 3.47
N ILE A 67 4.83 17.18 4.16
CA ILE A 67 4.72 17.11 5.63
C ILE A 67 5.57 18.20 6.27
N SER A 68 6.83 18.36 5.83
CA SER A 68 7.72 19.40 6.33
C SER A 68 7.20 20.80 6.01
N TYR A 69 6.74 21.04 4.78
CA TYR A 69 6.16 22.32 4.39
C TYR A 69 5.07 22.80 5.36
N PHE A 70 4.13 21.93 5.72
CA PHE A 70 3.06 22.28 6.66
C PHE A 70 3.56 22.37 8.10
N ARG A 71 4.37 21.42 8.55
CA ARG A 71 4.84 21.34 9.93
C ARG A 71 5.78 22.51 10.26
N ASP A 72 6.76 22.76 9.40
CA ASP A 72 7.77 23.81 9.63
C ASP A 72 7.10 25.19 9.63
N ALA A 73 6.13 25.42 8.74
CA ALA A 73 5.31 26.63 8.74
C ALA A 73 4.57 26.81 10.07
N ARG A 74 3.97 25.75 10.61
CA ARG A 74 3.26 25.81 11.90
C ARG A 74 4.21 26.06 13.06
N GLU A 75 5.33 25.35 13.09
CA GLU A 75 6.31 25.43 14.19
C GLU A 75 6.95 26.82 14.22
N SER A 76 7.35 27.38 13.08
CA SER A 76 7.97 28.70 12.99
C SER A 76 7.08 29.84 13.54
N LEU A 77 5.77 29.72 13.35
CA LEU A 77 4.80 30.67 13.89
C LEU A 77 4.23 30.28 15.26
N GLY A 78 4.53 29.08 15.78
CA GLY A 78 4.00 28.59 17.04
C GLY A 78 2.48 28.46 17.07
N ILE A 79 1.86 28.15 15.92
CA ILE A 79 0.40 28.07 15.80
C ILE A 79 -0.13 26.83 16.52
N THR A 80 -1.06 27.06 17.43
CA THR A 80 -1.64 26.00 18.26
C THR A 80 -2.72 25.21 17.51
N SER A 81 -2.96 23.97 17.96
CA SER A 81 -4.07 23.15 17.43
C SER A 81 -5.44 23.81 17.61
N LYS A 82 -5.59 24.61 18.67
CA LYS A 82 -6.84 25.34 18.96
C LYS A 82 -7.09 26.40 17.91
N GLN A 83 -6.10 27.24 17.59
CA GLN A 83 -6.22 28.27 16.53
C GLN A 83 -6.56 27.67 15.16
N ILE A 84 -5.91 26.54 14.80
CA ILE A 84 -6.20 25.84 13.54
C ILE A 84 -7.64 25.32 13.52
N ALA A 85 -8.09 24.71 14.64
CA ALA A 85 -9.45 24.19 14.75
C ALA A 85 -10.50 25.29 14.69
N GLU A 86 -10.25 26.45 15.32
CA GLU A 86 -11.12 27.62 15.27
C GLU A 86 -11.21 28.21 13.87
N ALA A 87 -10.08 28.40 13.19
CA ALA A 87 -10.05 28.96 11.83
C ALA A 87 -10.70 28.05 10.78
N THR A 88 -10.54 26.75 10.89
CA THR A 88 -11.03 25.79 9.91
C THR A 88 -12.38 25.16 10.25
N GLY A 89 -12.77 25.18 11.55
CA GLY A 89 -13.93 24.46 12.05
C GLY A 89 -13.72 22.93 12.20
N LYS A 90 -12.47 22.45 12.10
CA LYS A 90 -12.15 21.01 11.98
C LYS A 90 -11.10 20.55 13.00
N LYS A 91 -11.55 20.31 14.24
CA LYS A 91 -10.66 19.89 15.33
C LYS A 91 -9.89 18.60 15.05
N ASN A 92 -10.55 17.60 14.47
CA ASN A 92 -9.96 16.28 14.26
C ASN A 92 -8.98 16.23 13.08
N MET A 93 -8.97 17.24 12.19
CA MET A 93 -8.11 17.26 11.01
C MET A 93 -6.72 17.84 11.27
N VAL A 94 -6.50 18.49 12.40
CA VAL A 94 -5.20 19.13 12.71
C VAL A 94 -4.05 18.13 12.71
N SER A 95 -4.25 16.95 13.30
CA SER A 95 -3.24 15.87 13.29
C SER A 95 -2.99 15.29 11.89
N HIS A 96 -4.00 15.31 11.03
CA HIS A 96 -3.87 14.84 9.65
C HIS A 96 -3.11 15.82 8.75
N TRP A 97 -3.24 17.13 8.97
CA TRP A 97 -2.57 18.14 8.16
C TRP A 97 -1.14 18.46 8.63
N PHE A 98 -0.89 18.33 9.94
CA PHE A 98 0.38 18.74 10.57
C PHE A 98 1.12 17.61 11.28
N GLY A 99 0.53 16.42 11.32
CA GLY A 99 1.16 15.21 11.86
C GLY A 99 1.88 14.41 10.78
N THR A 100 2.58 13.36 11.19
CA THR A 100 3.36 12.51 10.29
C THR A 100 2.66 11.20 9.91
N CYS A 101 1.93 10.59 10.87
CA CYS A 101 1.45 9.20 10.69
C CYS A 101 0.28 9.04 9.72
N GLN A 102 -0.63 10.00 9.69
CA GLN A 102 -1.86 9.93 8.88
C GLN A 102 -2.01 11.19 8.01
N TRP A 103 -0.88 11.72 7.54
CA TRP A 103 -0.86 12.96 6.79
C TRP A 103 -1.76 12.90 5.54
N GLN A 104 -2.52 13.98 5.34
CA GLN A 104 -3.38 14.20 4.20
C GLN A 104 -3.25 15.66 3.75
N LEU A 105 -3.27 15.89 2.43
CA LEU A 105 -3.34 17.24 1.91
C LEU A 105 -4.71 17.85 2.27
N PRO A 106 -4.77 19.07 2.87
CA PRO A 106 -6.03 19.77 3.05
C PRO A 106 -6.70 20.02 1.69
N ASN A 107 -8.03 20.09 1.65
CA ASN A 107 -8.71 20.54 0.45
C ASN A 107 -8.46 22.05 0.25
N GLU A 108 -8.81 22.57 -0.94
CA GLU A 108 -8.52 23.95 -1.29
C GLU A 108 -9.16 24.98 -0.34
N ALA A 109 -10.40 24.76 0.08
CA ALA A 109 -11.10 25.66 0.97
C ALA A 109 -10.45 25.69 2.38
N ASP A 110 -10.06 24.54 2.90
CA ASP A 110 -9.35 24.44 4.18
C ASP A 110 -7.94 25.05 4.06
N TYR A 111 -7.25 24.79 2.96
CA TYR A 111 -5.92 25.38 2.72
C TYR A 111 -5.95 26.90 2.68
N ARG A 112 -6.95 27.51 2.02
CA ARG A 112 -7.14 28.97 2.02
C ARG A 112 -7.37 29.53 3.42
N LYS A 113 -8.14 28.83 4.26
CA LYS A 113 -8.33 29.23 5.67
C LYS A 113 -7.03 29.14 6.47
N LEU A 114 -6.23 28.11 6.22
CA LEU A 114 -4.90 27.97 6.83
C LEU A 114 -4.00 29.13 6.40
N GLN A 115 -3.94 29.43 5.11
CA GLN A 115 -3.14 30.56 4.61
C GLN A 115 -3.53 31.88 5.28
N ALA A 116 -4.84 32.16 5.41
CA ALA A 116 -5.32 33.36 6.09
C ALA A 116 -4.93 33.41 7.57
N LEU A 117 -5.07 32.29 8.29
CA LEU A 117 -4.64 32.18 9.70
C LEU A 117 -3.13 32.45 9.84
N PHE A 118 -2.33 31.79 9.00
CA PHE A 118 -0.87 31.90 9.06
C PHE A 118 -0.39 33.32 8.72
N ALA A 119 -1.01 33.97 7.73
CA ALA A 119 -0.71 35.36 7.39
C ALA A 119 -1.08 36.31 8.55
N CYS A 120 -2.23 36.12 9.18
CA CYS A 120 -2.66 36.92 10.33
C CYS A 120 -1.70 36.80 11.50
N VAL A 121 -1.32 35.58 11.89
CA VAL A 121 -0.38 35.34 13.00
C VAL A 121 1.01 35.86 12.69
N ALA A 122 1.48 35.76 11.45
CA ALA A 122 2.77 36.30 11.02
C ALA A 122 2.78 37.84 11.16
N GLU A 123 1.73 38.50 10.72
CA GLU A 123 1.58 39.95 10.83
C GLU A 123 1.51 40.42 12.30
N GLU A 124 0.73 39.76 13.14
CA GLU A 124 0.66 40.05 14.57
C GLU A 124 2.01 39.94 15.27
N LYS A 125 2.78 38.90 14.94
CA LYS A 125 4.13 38.70 15.49
C LYS A 125 5.13 39.73 14.99
N HIS A 126 5.01 40.13 13.72
CA HIS A 126 5.83 41.20 13.17
C HIS A 126 5.57 42.55 13.88
N GLN A 127 4.31 42.90 14.09
CA GLN A 127 3.91 44.12 14.81
C GLN A 127 4.39 44.12 16.28
N ARG A 128 4.52 42.95 16.89
CA ARG A 128 5.11 42.80 18.23
C ARG A 128 6.63 42.78 18.26
N GLY A 129 7.30 42.85 17.10
CA GLY A 129 8.74 42.77 16.98
C GLY A 129 9.32 41.38 17.21
N GLU A 130 8.49 40.35 17.23
CA GLU A 130 8.91 38.93 17.37
C GLU A 130 9.45 38.34 16.05
N LEU A 131 9.12 38.95 14.92
CA LEU A 131 9.62 38.59 13.58
C LEU A 131 10.22 39.82 12.90
N ALA A 132 11.41 39.68 12.31
CA ALA A 132 12.08 40.77 11.58
C ALA A 132 11.28 41.21 10.33
N THR A 133 10.63 40.28 9.67
CA THR A 133 9.75 40.52 8.52
C THR A 133 8.51 39.63 8.61
N PRO A 134 7.33 40.09 8.11
CA PRO A 134 6.17 39.22 8.03
C PRO A 134 6.48 38.10 7.03
N HIS A 135 6.74 36.91 7.54
CA HIS A 135 7.09 35.77 6.72
C HIS A 135 5.80 35.04 6.34
N GLN A 136 5.42 35.08 5.07
CA GLN A 136 4.34 34.23 4.58
C GLN A 136 4.80 32.76 4.61
N GLN A 137 4.17 31.96 5.44
CA GLN A 137 4.61 30.59 5.67
C GLN A 137 3.94 29.57 4.72
N LEU A 138 2.69 29.78 4.36
CA LEU A 138 1.99 28.93 3.40
C LEU A 138 1.79 29.68 2.08
N VAL A 139 2.87 29.87 1.32
CA VAL A 139 2.89 30.70 0.10
C VAL A 139 2.52 29.98 -1.18
N SER A 140 2.69 28.64 -1.21
CA SER A 140 2.39 27.87 -2.43
C SER A 140 0.92 27.98 -2.81
N THR A 141 0.64 28.05 -4.10
CA THR A 141 -0.75 27.94 -4.57
C THR A 141 -1.29 26.54 -4.36
N TYR A 142 -2.59 26.40 -4.21
CA TYR A 142 -3.20 25.07 -4.07
C TYR A 142 -2.93 24.17 -5.29
N SER A 143 -2.89 24.74 -6.48
CA SER A 143 -2.56 24.03 -7.72
C SER A 143 -1.14 23.44 -7.69
N GLU A 144 -0.17 24.17 -7.19
CA GLU A 144 1.21 23.70 -7.04
C GLU A 144 1.29 22.56 -6.03
N LEU A 145 0.67 22.71 -4.85
CA LEU A 145 0.62 21.67 -3.83
C LEU A 145 -0.09 20.42 -4.33
N ASN A 146 -1.20 20.58 -5.04
CA ASN A 146 -1.95 19.44 -5.58
C ASN A 146 -1.15 18.70 -6.67
N ARG A 147 -0.42 19.43 -7.53
CA ARG A 147 0.48 18.85 -8.53
C ARG A 147 1.62 18.09 -7.87
N GLN A 148 2.24 18.66 -6.85
CA GLN A 148 3.31 18.01 -6.09
C GLN A 148 2.76 16.77 -5.37
N TYR A 149 1.61 16.87 -4.74
CA TYR A 149 0.96 15.73 -4.09
C TYR A 149 0.64 14.60 -5.06
N ALA A 150 0.13 14.92 -6.24
CA ALA A 150 -0.15 13.93 -7.29
C ALA A 150 1.12 13.19 -7.73
N SER A 151 2.23 13.92 -7.93
CA SER A 151 3.53 13.34 -8.27
C SER A 151 4.05 12.40 -7.17
N LEU A 152 4.02 12.86 -5.93
CA LEU A 152 4.45 12.04 -4.78
C LEU A 152 3.52 10.82 -4.56
N LEU A 153 2.24 10.96 -4.87
CA LEU A 153 1.30 9.85 -4.77
C LEU A 153 1.58 8.77 -5.82
N GLU A 154 1.96 9.14 -7.04
CA GLU A 154 2.39 8.18 -8.06
C GLU A 154 3.71 7.51 -7.67
N GLU A 155 4.67 8.26 -7.14
CA GLU A 155 5.90 7.70 -6.58
C GLU A 155 5.60 6.70 -5.46
N TYR A 156 4.77 7.07 -4.49
CA TYR A 156 4.34 6.16 -3.41
C TYR A 156 3.69 4.89 -3.96
N LYS A 157 2.79 5.01 -4.94
CA LYS A 157 2.15 3.85 -5.58
C LYS A 157 3.16 2.96 -6.31
N SER A 158 4.19 3.52 -6.93
CA SER A 158 5.23 2.76 -7.63
C SER A 158 6.13 1.99 -6.66
N LEU A 159 6.47 2.57 -5.53
CA LEU A 159 7.31 1.97 -4.49
C LEU A 159 6.55 1.00 -3.59
N ARG A 160 5.24 1.20 -3.46
CA ARG A 160 4.40 0.30 -2.66
C ARG A 160 4.32 -1.08 -3.32
N ARG A 161 4.45 -2.14 -2.52
CA ARG A 161 4.21 -3.50 -2.99
C ARG A 161 2.85 -3.59 -3.67
N TYR A 162 2.85 -4.08 -4.91
CA TYR A 162 1.61 -4.31 -5.62
C TYR A 162 0.88 -5.52 -5.02
N PHE A 163 -0.36 -5.32 -4.66
CA PHE A 163 -1.31 -6.37 -4.36
C PHE A 163 -2.69 -5.84 -4.70
N SER A 164 -3.36 -6.50 -5.64
CA SER A 164 -4.70 -6.15 -6.08
C SER A 164 -5.54 -7.39 -6.25
N VAL A 165 -6.73 -7.37 -5.71
CA VAL A 165 -7.74 -8.41 -5.91
C VAL A 165 -9.02 -7.75 -6.41
N SER A 166 -9.71 -8.43 -7.32
CA SER A 166 -11.01 -7.99 -7.86
C SER A 166 -12.14 -8.80 -7.24
N ALA A 167 -13.37 -8.34 -7.42
CA ALA A 167 -14.55 -9.07 -6.98
C ALA A 167 -14.69 -10.47 -7.61
N ALA A 168 -14.02 -10.72 -8.73
CA ALA A 168 -13.99 -12.00 -9.41
C ALA A 168 -12.98 -13.00 -8.82
N VAL A 169 -12.13 -12.55 -7.88
CA VAL A 169 -11.08 -13.36 -7.28
C VAL A 169 -11.38 -13.54 -5.79
N PRO A 170 -11.28 -14.76 -5.24
CA PRO A 170 -11.44 -14.98 -3.81
C PRO A 170 -10.46 -14.15 -2.99
N TYR A 171 -10.95 -13.44 -1.95
CA TYR A 171 -10.10 -12.64 -1.05
C TYR A 171 -9.49 -13.46 0.09
N THR A 172 -9.78 -14.76 0.10
CA THR A 172 -9.36 -15.66 1.16
C THR A 172 -8.10 -16.42 0.80
N ASP A 173 -7.50 -17.04 1.78
CA ASP A 173 -6.34 -17.92 1.64
C ASP A 173 -6.70 -19.37 1.30
N VAL A 174 -7.97 -19.65 1.00
CA VAL A 174 -8.43 -20.96 0.50
C VAL A 174 -8.94 -20.80 -0.93
N TRP A 175 -8.23 -21.44 -1.86
CA TRP A 175 -8.52 -21.38 -3.29
C TRP A 175 -8.99 -22.73 -3.81
N THR A 176 -9.99 -22.72 -4.69
CA THR A 176 -10.54 -23.95 -5.28
C THR A 176 -10.38 -23.90 -6.80
N HIS A 177 -9.30 -24.49 -7.29
CA HIS A 177 -9.04 -24.65 -8.71
C HIS A 177 -9.03 -26.15 -9.06
N LYS A 178 -9.61 -26.50 -10.21
CA LYS A 178 -9.58 -27.90 -10.69
C LYS A 178 -8.15 -28.26 -11.11
N PRO A 179 -7.59 -29.38 -10.65
CA PRO A 179 -6.33 -29.87 -11.17
C PRO A 179 -6.38 -30.07 -12.70
N VAL A 180 -5.25 -29.83 -13.34
CA VAL A 180 -5.13 -30.09 -14.78
C VAL A 180 -5.39 -31.57 -15.04
N GLN A 181 -6.36 -31.87 -15.89
CA GLN A 181 -6.70 -33.22 -16.29
C GLN A 181 -5.55 -33.86 -17.10
N TYR A 182 -5.49 -35.17 -17.12
CA TYR A 182 -4.51 -35.89 -17.89
C TYR A 182 -4.71 -35.64 -19.40
N TYR A 183 -3.63 -35.42 -20.11
CA TYR A 183 -3.54 -35.46 -21.57
C TYR A 183 -2.14 -35.96 -21.97
N PRO A 184 -1.95 -36.52 -23.20
CA PRO A 184 -0.66 -36.97 -23.66
C PRO A 184 0.37 -35.82 -23.65
N GLY A 185 1.55 -36.08 -23.07
CA GLY A 185 2.60 -35.05 -22.93
C GLY A 185 2.42 -34.10 -21.75
N LYS A 186 1.40 -34.27 -20.92
CA LYS A 186 1.20 -33.46 -19.72
C LYS A 186 2.40 -33.54 -18.77
N HIS A 187 2.90 -32.38 -18.31
CA HIS A 187 3.88 -32.36 -17.24
C HIS A 187 3.25 -32.83 -15.90
N PRO A 188 3.91 -33.72 -15.12
CA PRO A 188 3.32 -34.30 -13.91
C PRO A 188 2.82 -33.27 -12.88
N CYS A 189 3.54 -32.17 -12.74
CA CYS A 189 3.26 -31.10 -11.76
C CYS A 189 2.61 -29.85 -12.37
N GLU A 190 2.01 -29.96 -13.56
CA GLU A 190 1.38 -28.82 -14.22
C GLU A 190 0.27 -28.20 -13.36
N LYS A 191 0.34 -26.89 -13.22
CA LYS A 191 -0.61 -26.10 -12.43
C LYS A 191 -1.74 -25.55 -13.31
N PRO A 192 -2.94 -25.36 -12.75
CA PRO A 192 -4.05 -24.75 -13.49
C PRO A 192 -3.72 -23.33 -13.94
N ALA A 193 -4.00 -23.00 -15.19
CA ALA A 193 -3.69 -21.70 -15.76
C ALA A 193 -4.48 -20.55 -15.11
N ASP A 194 -5.72 -20.81 -14.68
CA ASP A 194 -6.57 -19.87 -13.95
C ASP A 194 -5.96 -19.52 -12.57
N MET A 195 -5.39 -20.50 -11.88
CA MET A 195 -4.66 -20.26 -10.62
C MET A 195 -3.40 -19.43 -10.85
N LEU A 196 -2.64 -19.71 -11.89
CA LEU A 196 -1.43 -18.92 -12.22
C LEU A 196 -1.77 -17.49 -12.60
N ARG A 197 -2.83 -17.28 -13.42
CA ARG A 197 -3.34 -15.94 -13.71
C ARG A 197 -3.75 -15.19 -12.45
N GLN A 198 -4.41 -15.84 -11.51
CA GLN A 198 -4.78 -15.24 -10.24
C GLN A 198 -3.54 -14.78 -9.46
N ILE A 199 -2.51 -15.62 -9.37
CA ILE A 199 -1.25 -15.27 -8.71
C ILE A 199 -0.62 -14.04 -9.35
N ILE A 200 -0.43 -14.07 -10.67
CA ILE A 200 0.23 -12.99 -11.43
C ILE A 200 -0.57 -11.70 -11.33
N SER A 201 -1.87 -11.76 -11.61
CA SER A 201 -2.73 -10.55 -11.59
C SER A 201 -2.84 -9.90 -10.23
N ALA A 202 -2.77 -10.70 -9.14
CA ALA A 202 -2.82 -10.16 -7.78
C ALA A 202 -1.49 -9.55 -7.32
N SER A 203 -0.35 -10.02 -7.83
CA SER A 203 0.97 -9.70 -7.28
C SER A 203 1.90 -8.94 -8.22
N SER A 204 1.49 -8.67 -9.46
CA SER A 204 2.27 -7.91 -10.45
C SER A 204 1.41 -6.92 -11.23
N ARG A 205 2.03 -5.83 -11.69
CA ARG A 205 1.41 -4.83 -12.58
C ARG A 205 1.65 -5.20 -14.04
N PRO A 206 0.85 -4.69 -14.97
CA PRO A 206 1.22 -4.71 -16.38
C PRO A 206 2.60 -4.08 -16.61
N GLY A 207 3.51 -4.83 -17.25
CA GLY A 207 4.88 -4.41 -17.48
C GLY A 207 5.90 -4.86 -16.44
N ASP A 208 5.47 -5.38 -15.28
CA ASP A 208 6.38 -5.97 -14.31
C ASP A 208 7.01 -7.26 -14.85
N VAL A 209 8.23 -7.54 -14.42
CA VAL A 209 8.93 -8.80 -14.77
C VAL A 209 8.44 -9.93 -13.87
N VAL A 210 7.92 -10.98 -14.49
CA VAL A 210 7.53 -12.22 -13.80
C VAL A 210 8.55 -13.31 -14.19
N ALA A 211 9.20 -13.91 -13.18
CA ALA A 211 10.18 -14.96 -13.39
C ALA A 211 9.69 -16.29 -12.81
N ASP A 212 9.74 -17.35 -13.62
CA ASP A 212 9.47 -18.72 -13.20
C ASP A 212 10.72 -19.57 -13.44
N PHE A 213 11.46 -19.86 -12.38
CA PHE A 213 12.72 -20.64 -12.44
C PHE A 213 12.49 -22.14 -12.58
N PHE A 214 11.27 -22.61 -12.40
CA PHE A 214 10.89 -24.02 -12.47
C PHE A 214 9.71 -24.22 -13.40
N MET A 215 9.78 -23.58 -14.56
CA MET A 215 8.70 -23.40 -15.54
C MET A 215 7.94 -24.68 -15.93
N GLY A 216 8.60 -25.86 -15.92
CA GLY A 216 8.00 -27.15 -16.25
C GLY A 216 7.32 -27.16 -17.62
N SER A 217 5.98 -27.17 -17.65
CA SER A 217 5.20 -27.13 -18.92
C SER A 217 5.13 -25.75 -19.56
N GLY A 218 5.69 -24.72 -18.95
CA GLY A 218 5.54 -23.34 -19.40
C GLY A 218 4.14 -22.73 -19.17
N ALA A 219 3.36 -23.30 -18.26
CA ALA A 219 1.99 -22.82 -18.00
C ALA A 219 1.93 -21.37 -17.48
N THR A 220 3.02 -20.87 -16.89
CA THR A 220 3.13 -19.49 -16.37
C THR A 220 3.21 -18.45 -17.47
N ILE A 221 3.66 -18.81 -18.69
CA ILE A 221 3.85 -17.91 -19.83
C ILE A 221 2.82 -18.10 -20.94
N LYS A 222 1.89 -18.98 -20.76
CA LYS A 222 0.72 -19.21 -21.63
C LYS A 222 -0.46 -18.36 -21.15
#